data_d4efd30d7c34cdc1079c1d17795b21eb
#
_entry.id   d4efd30d7c34cdc1079c1d17795b21eb
#
_cell.length_a   1.000
_cell.length_b   1.000
_cell.length_c   1.000
_cell.angle_alpha   90.00
_cell.angle_beta   90.00
_cell.angle_gamma   90.00
#
_symmetry.space_group_name_H-M   'P 1'
#
loop_
_entity.id
_entity.type
_entity.pdbx_description
1 polymer ?
#
loop_
_entity_poly.entity_id
_entity_poly.type
_entity_poly.pdbx_seq_one_letter_code
_entity_poly.pdbx_strand_id
1 'polypeptide(L)'
;MKISILHFFIFPLALLISCKDDVAPVPTYDYHAHIFSPDASQKLIGDTLHMEIEFESHTGEIVHNINVRIFNATTQTVVYNLPTDPHTDAQGSYEYHDDLVLSAANGFAEGDWVIQAKVWGETDGEQEEVSMVTFHISN
;
A
#
# COMPACT_ATOMS: atom_id res chain seq x y z
N MET A 1 -57.24 52.85 -44.35
CA MET A 1 -56.91 51.44 -44.36
C MET A 1 -55.54 51.28 -43.68
N LYS A 2 -55.54 50.95 -42.37
CA LYS A 2 -54.30 50.84 -41.57
C LYS A 2 -53.94 49.34 -41.40
N ILE A 3 -52.81 48.95 -41.98
CA ILE A 3 -52.29 47.56 -41.83
C ILE A 3 -51.37 47.58 -40.66
N SER A 4 -51.78 46.83 -39.61
CA SER A 4 -50.98 46.66 -38.41
C SER A 4 -50.11 45.39 -38.57
N ILE A 5 -48.81 45.60 -38.61
CA ILE A 5 -47.84 44.48 -38.71
C ILE A 5 -47.50 44.02 -37.29
N LEU A 6 -47.99 42.79 -36.97
CA LEU A 6 -47.70 42.14 -35.73
C LEU A 6 -46.33 41.44 -35.84
N HIS A 7 -45.35 41.96 -35.10
CA HIS A 7 -44.03 41.34 -35.00
C HIS A 7 -44.09 40.16 -34.03
N PHE A 8 -43.98 38.96 -34.60
CA PHE A 8 -43.83 37.73 -33.82
C PHE A 8 -42.36 37.57 -33.41
N PHE A 9 -42.07 37.83 -32.16
CA PHE A 9 -40.75 37.69 -31.59
C PHE A 9 -40.55 36.21 -31.23
N ILE A 10 -39.81 35.47 -32.10
CA ILE A 10 -39.39 34.11 -31.83
C ILE A 10 -38.16 34.16 -30.93
N PHE A 11 -38.35 33.82 -29.67
CA PHE A 11 -37.25 33.69 -28.68
C PHE A 11 -36.61 32.30 -28.83
N PRO A 12 -35.33 32.18 -29.23
CA PRO A 12 -34.68 30.86 -29.28
C PRO A 12 -34.40 30.38 -27.86
N LEU A 13 -35.10 29.34 -27.44
CA LEU A 13 -34.83 28.60 -26.21
C LEU A 13 -33.53 27.84 -26.37
N ALA A 14 -32.43 28.40 -25.87
CA ALA A 14 -31.14 27.74 -25.81
C ALA A 14 -31.20 26.61 -24.76
N LEU A 15 -31.32 25.38 -25.25
CA LEU A 15 -31.14 24.19 -24.43
C LEU A 15 -29.65 24.09 -24.01
N LEU A 16 -29.36 24.49 -22.79
CA LEU A 16 -28.09 24.19 -22.13
C LEU A 16 -28.07 22.71 -21.81
N ILE A 17 -27.49 21.90 -22.69
CA ILE A 17 -27.12 20.53 -22.41
C ILE A 17 -25.93 20.62 -21.46
N SER A 18 -26.20 20.54 -20.16
CA SER A 18 -25.16 20.34 -19.14
C SER A 18 -24.66 18.89 -19.30
N CYS A 19 -23.53 18.69 -19.97
CA CYS A 19 -22.76 17.49 -19.81
C CYS A 19 -22.32 17.45 -18.33
N LYS A 20 -22.95 16.62 -17.53
CA LYS A 20 -22.31 16.15 -16.30
C LYS A 20 -21.21 15.20 -16.78
N ASP A 21 -19.98 15.61 -16.62
CA ASP A 21 -18.88 14.68 -16.63
C ASP A 21 -19.10 13.74 -15.42
N ASP A 22 -19.69 12.58 -15.68
CA ASP A 22 -19.68 11.50 -14.73
C ASP A 22 -18.22 11.02 -14.60
N VAL A 23 -17.48 11.71 -13.72
CA VAL A 23 -16.18 11.21 -13.28
C VAL A 23 -16.49 9.89 -12.58
N ALA A 24 -16.09 8.77 -13.19
CA ALA A 24 -16.20 7.47 -12.56
C ALA A 24 -15.56 7.58 -11.17
N PRO A 25 -16.22 7.09 -10.11
CA PRO A 25 -15.62 7.12 -8.78
C PRO A 25 -14.27 6.40 -8.86
N VAL A 26 -13.22 7.06 -8.36
CA VAL A 26 -11.90 6.42 -8.22
C VAL A 26 -12.12 5.19 -7.34
N PRO A 27 -11.75 3.98 -7.80
CA PRO A 27 -11.90 2.80 -6.98
C PRO A 27 -11.15 3.01 -5.66
N THR A 28 -11.85 2.81 -4.55
CA THR A 28 -11.23 2.86 -3.23
C THR A 28 -10.79 1.45 -2.92
N TYR A 29 -9.50 1.20 -2.99
CA TYR A 29 -8.90 -0.06 -2.55
C TYR A 29 -8.69 0.03 -1.04
N ASP A 30 -8.86 -1.06 -0.33
CA ASP A 30 -8.64 -1.16 1.10
C ASP A 30 -7.64 -2.28 1.33
N TYR A 31 -6.36 -1.92 1.32
CA TYR A 31 -5.26 -2.84 1.51
C TYR A 31 -4.81 -2.85 2.96
N HIS A 32 -4.42 -4.03 3.45
CA HIS A 32 -3.85 -4.21 4.78
C HIS A 32 -2.64 -5.13 4.72
N ALA A 33 -1.69 -4.88 5.62
CA ALA A 33 -0.56 -5.75 5.88
C ALA A 33 -0.58 -6.18 7.34
N HIS A 34 -0.64 -7.48 7.60
CA HIS A 34 -0.64 -8.06 8.94
C HIS A 34 0.68 -8.78 9.17
N ILE A 35 1.51 -8.26 10.09
CA ILE A 35 2.78 -8.91 10.47
C ILE A 35 2.49 -9.84 11.65
N PHE A 36 2.45 -11.14 11.40
CA PHE A 36 2.27 -12.16 12.44
C PHE A 36 3.60 -12.51 13.12
N SER A 37 4.70 -12.50 12.35
CA SER A 37 6.06 -12.70 12.83
C SER A 37 7.02 -11.80 12.03
N PRO A 38 8.05 -11.21 12.69
CA PRO A 38 8.33 -11.28 14.12
C PRO A 38 7.36 -10.46 14.96
N ASP A 39 7.16 -10.87 16.20
CA ASP A 39 6.52 -10.07 17.23
C ASP A 39 7.51 -9.08 17.89
N ALA A 40 7.01 -8.21 18.78
CA ALA A 40 7.81 -7.21 19.48
C ALA A 40 8.69 -7.81 20.61
N SER A 41 8.72 -9.13 20.81
CA SER A 41 9.56 -9.77 21.83
C SER A 41 11.05 -9.62 21.51
N GLN A 42 11.87 -9.67 22.56
CA GLN A 42 13.33 -9.65 22.43
C GLN A 42 13.82 -10.88 21.65
N LYS A 43 14.81 -10.67 20.80
CA LYS A 43 15.53 -11.70 20.02
C LYS A 43 17.00 -11.71 20.43
N LEU A 44 17.70 -12.78 20.10
CA LEU A 44 19.15 -12.90 20.36
C LEU A 44 19.95 -12.92 19.05
N ILE A 45 21.17 -12.42 19.10
CA ILE A 45 22.13 -12.65 18.01
C ILE A 45 22.34 -14.15 17.86
N GLY A 46 22.22 -14.65 16.65
CA GLY A 46 22.29 -16.08 16.30
C GLY A 46 20.94 -16.74 16.11
N ASP A 47 19.85 -16.12 16.56
CA ASP A 47 18.49 -16.62 16.31
C ASP A 47 18.13 -16.52 14.82
N THR A 48 17.18 -17.34 14.41
CA THR A 48 16.51 -17.18 13.11
C THR A 48 15.26 -16.32 13.30
N LEU A 49 15.21 -15.21 12.59
CA LEU A 49 14.02 -14.37 12.50
C LEU A 49 13.11 -14.97 11.43
N HIS A 50 11.99 -15.52 11.87
CA HIS A 50 10.93 -15.98 10.97
C HIS A 50 10.06 -14.80 10.62
N MET A 51 9.83 -14.57 9.33
CA MET A 51 8.91 -13.55 8.81
C MET A 51 7.65 -14.25 8.29
N GLU A 52 6.51 -13.82 8.79
CA GLU A 52 5.19 -14.27 8.36
C GLU A 52 4.28 -13.04 8.27
N ILE A 53 3.87 -12.70 7.04
CA ILE A 53 3.14 -11.48 6.76
C ILE A 53 2.02 -11.81 5.78
N GLU A 54 0.81 -11.42 6.10
CA GLU A 54 -0.31 -11.46 5.18
C GLU A 54 -0.58 -10.06 4.63
N PHE A 55 -0.69 -9.98 3.32
CA PHE A 55 -1.14 -8.78 2.61
C PHE A 55 -2.51 -9.08 2.03
N GLU A 56 -3.50 -8.26 2.33
CA GLU A 56 -4.86 -8.49 1.88
C GLU A 56 -5.51 -7.26 1.28
N SER A 57 -6.53 -7.50 0.45
CA SER A 57 -7.43 -6.50 -0.08
C SER A 57 -8.84 -6.80 0.39
N HIS A 58 -9.40 -5.96 1.23
CA HIS A 58 -10.78 -6.10 1.72
C HIS A 58 -11.85 -5.86 0.64
N THR A 59 -11.47 -5.28 -0.48
CA THR A 59 -12.35 -5.12 -1.64
C THR A 59 -12.33 -6.31 -2.60
N GLY A 60 -11.48 -7.32 -2.32
CA GLY A 60 -11.30 -8.49 -3.17
C GLY A 60 -10.48 -8.22 -4.43
N GLU A 61 -9.86 -7.05 -4.52
CA GLU A 61 -8.95 -6.70 -5.60
C GLU A 61 -7.63 -7.49 -5.51
N ILE A 62 -6.84 -7.42 -6.57
CA ILE A 62 -5.53 -8.07 -6.59
C ILE A 62 -4.56 -7.32 -5.69
N VAL A 63 -3.80 -8.05 -4.88
CA VAL A 63 -2.62 -7.54 -4.18
C VAL A 63 -1.49 -7.43 -5.20
N HIS A 64 -1.29 -6.24 -5.79
CA HIS A 64 -0.32 -6.06 -6.86
C HIS A 64 1.10 -5.97 -6.37
N ASN A 65 1.35 -5.05 -5.45
CA ASN A 65 2.70 -4.73 -5.01
C ASN A 65 2.83 -4.87 -3.51
N ILE A 66 3.91 -5.50 -3.09
CA ILE A 66 4.30 -5.60 -1.68
C ILE A 66 5.77 -5.19 -1.53
N ASN A 67 6.14 -4.75 -0.35
CA ASN A 67 7.52 -4.57 0.05
C ASN A 67 7.70 -4.98 1.51
N VAL A 68 8.75 -5.71 1.80
CA VAL A 68 9.17 -6.04 3.16
C VAL A 68 10.60 -5.57 3.34
N ARG A 69 10.85 -4.80 4.39
CA ARG A 69 12.21 -4.38 4.73
C ARG A 69 12.45 -4.41 6.22
N ILE A 70 13.72 -4.64 6.59
CA ILE A 70 14.17 -4.55 7.97
C ILE A 70 15.27 -3.52 8.06
N PHE A 71 15.16 -2.61 9.01
CA PHE A 71 16.12 -1.55 9.23
C PHE A 71 16.33 -1.25 10.72
N ASN A 72 17.51 -0.73 11.03
CA ASN A 72 17.81 -0.28 12.39
C ASN A 72 16.99 0.96 12.74
N ALA A 73 16.30 0.94 13.89
CA ALA A 73 15.39 2.01 14.29
C ALA A 73 16.09 3.36 14.48
N THR A 74 17.37 3.37 14.89
CA THR A 74 18.13 4.58 15.16
C THR A 74 18.85 5.10 13.92
N THR A 75 19.58 4.22 13.21
CA THR A 75 20.44 4.64 12.07
C THR A 75 19.70 4.64 10.74
N GLN A 76 18.52 4.03 10.68
CA GLN A 76 17.72 3.80 9.46
C GLN A 76 18.46 2.95 8.40
N THR A 77 19.52 2.25 8.81
CA THR A 77 20.26 1.37 7.92
C THR A 77 19.42 0.14 7.60
N VAL A 78 19.13 -0.06 6.32
CA VAL A 78 18.37 -1.22 5.83
C VAL A 78 19.33 -2.40 5.67
N VAL A 79 18.98 -3.55 6.26
CA VAL A 79 19.72 -4.81 6.17
C VAL A 79 18.99 -5.89 5.38
N TYR A 80 17.70 -5.76 5.25
CA TYR A 80 16.86 -6.63 4.45
C TYR A 80 15.87 -5.79 3.64
N ASN A 81 15.74 -6.09 2.37
CA ASN A 81 14.77 -5.45 1.50
C ASN A 81 14.34 -6.46 0.43
N LEU A 82 13.07 -6.80 0.44
CA LEU A 82 12.48 -7.57 -0.65
C LEU A 82 12.66 -6.79 -1.95
N PRO A 83 13.04 -7.43 -3.07
CA PRO A 83 13.21 -6.74 -4.35
C PRO A 83 12.04 -5.83 -4.67
N THR A 84 12.34 -4.66 -5.19
CA THR A 84 11.48 -3.49 -5.27
C THR A 84 10.30 -3.58 -6.23
N ASP A 85 10.05 -4.73 -6.83
CA ASP A 85 8.94 -4.89 -7.79
C ASP A 85 8.37 -6.33 -7.77
N PRO A 86 7.93 -6.83 -6.64
CA PRO A 86 7.23 -8.10 -6.61
C PRO A 86 5.78 -7.87 -7.01
N HIS A 87 5.41 -8.16 -8.24
CA HIS A 87 4.01 -8.32 -8.60
C HIS A 87 3.52 -9.64 -8.04
N THR A 88 2.46 -9.57 -7.21
CA THR A 88 1.82 -10.77 -6.74
C THR A 88 0.62 -11.02 -7.61
N ASP A 89 0.13 -11.45 -8.33
CA ASP A 89 -1.18 -11.63 -9.00
C ASP A 89 -2.20 -12.34 -8.07
N ALA A 90 -2.01 -12.22 -6.76
CA ALA A 90 -2.86 -12.89 -5.78
C ALA A 90 -4.16 -12.12 -5.57
N GLN A 91 -5.28 -12.77 -5.82
CA GLN A 91 -6.60 -12.18 -5.57
C GLN A 91 -6.98 -12.32 -4.11
N GLY A 92 -7.29 -11.20 -3.49
CA GLY A 92 -7.78 -11.13 -2.12
C GLY A 92 -6.66 -11.08 -1.08
N SER A 93 -5.76 -12.06 -1.04
CA SER A 93 -4.64 -12.08 -0.09
C SER A 93 -3.39 -12.75 -0.66
N TYR A 94 -2.24 -12.37 -0.11
CA TYR A 94 -0.94 -12.94 -0.39
C TYR A 94 -0.17 -13.16 0.90
N GLU A 95 0.32 -14.39 1.12
CA GLU A 95 1.14 -14.74 2.27
C GLU A 95 2.63 -14.67 1.90
N TYR A 96 3.39 -13.95 2.69
CA TYR A 96 4.84 -13.83 2.55
C TYR A 96 5.54 -14.51 3.73
N HIS A 97 6.48 -15.40 3.42
CA HIS A 97 7.32 -16.08 4.40
C HIS A 97 8.79 -15.99 3.99
N ASP A 98 9.65 -15.69 4.95
CA ASP A 98 11.10 -15.78 4.78
C ASP A 98 11.78 -15.98 6.15
N ASP A 99 13.01 -16.47 6.13
CA ASP A 99 13.83 -16.74 7.31
C ASP A 99 15.17 -16.03 7.20
N LEU A 100 15.55 -15.31 8.26
CA LEU A 100 16.78 -14.54 8.27
C LEU A 100 17.56 -14.75 9.59
N VAL A 101 18.82 -15.17 9.49
CA VAL A 101 19.68 -15.32 10.67
C VAL A 101 20.12 -13.94 11.17
N LEU A 102 19.85 -13.65 12.45
CA LEU A 102 20.26 -12.42 13.11
C LEU A 102 21.76 -12.47 13.42
N SER A 103 22.59 -11.96 12.51
CA SER A 103 24.04 -12.02 12.64
C SER A 103 24.71 -10.77 12.10
N ALA A 104 25.92 -10.51 12.57
CA ALA A 104 26.74 -9.42 12.04
C ALA A 104 27.06 -9.57 10.54
N ALA A 105 27.12 -10.80 10.03
CA ALA A 105 27.30 -11.07 8.61
C ALA A 105 26.12 -10.60 7.77
N ASN A 106 24.92 -10.61 8.34
CA ASN A 106 23.69 -10.11 7.74
C ASN A 106 23.40 -8.64 8.13
N GLY A 107 24.36 -7.97 8.79
CA GLY A 107 24.26 -6.55 9.16
C GLY A 107 23.54 -6.27 10.47
N PHE A 108 23.15 -7.31 11.24
CA PHE A 108 22.48 -7.11 12.53
C PHE A 108 23.48 -6.87 13.66
N ALA A 109 23.10 -6.04 14.60
CA ALA A 109 23.79 -5.75 15.85
C ALA A 109 22.76 -5.60 16.97
N GLU A 110 23.23 -5.56 18.21
CA GLU A 110 22.40 -5.21 19.36
C GLU A 110 21.71 -3.86 19.17
N GLY A 111 20.45 -3.76 19.54
CA GLY A 111 19.63 -2.55 19.44
C GLY A 111 18.22 -2.80 18.92
N ASP A 112 17.52 -1.71 18.63
CA ASP A 112 16.15 -1.75 18.16
C ASP A 112 16.10 -1.80 16.62
N TRP A 113 15.27 -2.70 16.15
CA TRP A 113 15.06 -2.98 14.73
C TRP A 113 13.59 -2.90 14.38
N VAL A 114 13.29 -2.50 13.16
CA VAL A 114 11.94 -2.40 12.64
C VAL A 114 11.81 -3.29 11.43
N ILE A 115 10.81 -4.15 11.43
CA ILE A 115 10.27 -4.76 10.21
C ILE A 115 9.12 -3.89 9.73
N GLN A 116 9.14 -3.57 8.45
CA GLN A 116 8.08 -2.83 7.77
C GLN A 116 7.54 -3.67 6.63
N ALA A 117 6.22 -3.79 6.58
CA ALA A 117 5.48 -4.38 5.48
C ALA A 117 4.65 -3.28 4.81
N LYS A 118 4.74 -3.20 3.50
CA LYS A 118 3.99 -2.23 2.68
C LYS A 118 3.25 -2.95 1.57
N VAL A 119 2.01 -2.53 1.32
CA VAL A 119 1.16 -3.04 0.24
C VAL A 119 0.53 -1.88 -0.50
N TRP A 120 0.38 -2.01 -1.81
CA TRP A 120 -0.30 -1.01 -2.64
C TRP A 120 -0.83 -1.61 -3.93
N GLY A 121 -1.66 -0.84 -4.65
CA GLY A 121 -2.25 -1.23 -5.92
C GLY A 121 -1.26 -1.18 -7.09
N GLU A 122 -1.81 -1.10 -8.30
CA GLU A 122 -1.03 -1.13 -9.55
C GLU A 122 -0.10 0.08 -9.69
N THR A 123 -0.55 1.25 -9.23
CA THR A 123 0.22 2.49 -9.33
C THR A 123 1.01 2.73 -8.05
N ASP A 124 2.33 2.89 -8.16
CA ASP A 124 3.22 3.18 -7.04
C ASP A 124 2.84 4.50 -6.36
N GLY A 125 2.75 4.47 -5.03
CA GLY A 125 2.35 5.61 -4.19
C GLY A 125 0.84 5.84 -4.08
N GLU A 126 0.00 5.06 -4.75
CA GLU A 126 -1.44 5.13 -4.59
C GLU A 126 -1.93 4.13 -3.54
N GLN A 127 -2.63 4.67 -2.54
CA GLN A 127 -3.29 3.89 -1.48
C GLN A 127 -2.37 2.90 -0.77
N GLU A 128 -1.13 3.34 -0.53
CA GLU A 128 -0.17 2.56 0.23
C GLU A 128 -0.63 2.36 1.67
N GLU A 129 -0.63 1.12 2.13
CA GLU A 129 -0.78 0.75 3.53
C GLU A 129 0.54 0.25 4.07
N VAL A 130 0.89 0.68 5.28
CA VAL A 130 2.18 0.37 5.91
C VAL A 130 1.96 -0.13 7.33
N SER A 131 2.42 -1.35 7.60
CA SER A 131 2.48 -1.93 8.94
C SER A 131 3.92 -2.06 9.42
N MET A 132 4.15 -1.89 10.72
CA MET A 132 5.49 -1.97 11.33
C MET A 132 5.44 -2.68 12.66
N VAL A 133 6.48 -3.50 12.93
CA VAL A 133 6.76 -4.07 14.24
C VAL A 133 8.18 -3.71 14.63
N THR A 134 8.37 -3.22 15.87
CA THR A 134 9.69 -2.97 16.45
C THR A 134 10.03 -4.09 17.41
N PHE A 135 11.25 -4.65 17.29
CA PHE A 135 11.79 -5.68 18.19
C PHE A 135 13.21 -5.32 18.60
N HIS A 136 13.62 -5.81 19.76
CA HIS A 136 14.96 -5.58 20.30
C HIS A 136 15.84 -6.79 20.06
N ILE A 137 17.08 -6.58 19.58
CA ILE A 137 18.11 -7.62 19.51
C ILE A 137 19.13 -7.40 20.61
N SER A 138 19.46 -8.46 21.36
CA SER A 138 20.55 -8.48 22.34
C SER A 138 21.58 -9.55 22.01
N ASN A 139 22.73 -9.46 22.66
CA ASN A 139 23.79 -10.47 22.61
C ASN A 139 23.50 -11.68 23.50
#